data_11d9dde1ea7edbde9c55185bb1ce8da4
#
_entry.id   11d9dde1ea7edbde9c55185bb1ce8da4
#
_cell.length_a   1.000
_cell.length_b   1.000
_cell.length_c   1.000
_cell.angle_alpha   90.00
_cell.angle_beta   90.00
_cell.angle_gamma   90.00
#
_symmetry.space_group_name_H-M   'P 1'
#
loop_
_entity.id
_entity.type
_entity.pdbx_description
1 polymer ?
#
loop_
_entity_poly.entity_id
_entity_poly.type
_entity_poly.pdbx_seq_one_letter_code
_entity_poly.pdbx_strand_id
1 'polypeptide(L)'
;SSYRLYGLIGIMICFGLFTFAGLSFLNDGYYSKFEKPNEIYKLMCGNKIGRIVDYYAVFFIFLSYTVMIAGAQATAVQHFNAPKYVGGAIMAAVCILVVMLGLGKIVDVIGKIGPVIAIMAIIIGLISILMNMDKLGSSLDLMGQLVDSGKVKVASSNFFLSAGSYVGFNMIWLVAFLAEVGNKAKSLKDAEAGVFVGATGFSVAIFIMSIAIILSIPDLYDSQIPVLVSAGKINPILATVFSIFIMLGIFTTSVPLLWTVTGRFFDEGTKKYKTFTLIAGVVGAVIGLTLEFDSLVNIVYVVNGYIGMVLLAWMIIRSATGKAKKQRMEAAQRNNIEFED
;
A
#
# COMPACT_ATOMS: atom_id res chain seq x y z
N SER A 1 -2.51 15.16 6.08
CA SER A 1 -3.47 16.25 6.38
C SER A 1 -3.47 16.64 7.87
N SER A 2 -3.46 15.68 8.80
CA SER A 2 -3.50 15.94 10.26
C SER A 2 -2.42 16.90 10.78
N TYR A 3 -1.29 16.98 10.12
CA TYR A 3 -0.20 17.91 10.45
C TYR A 3 -0.29 19.26 9.70
N ARG A 4 -1.45 19.59 9.16
CA ARG A 4 -1.67 20.79 8.34
C ARG A 4 -0.66 20.84 7.17
N LEU A 5 -0.10 22.00 6.88
CA LEU A 5 0.86 22.18 5.77
C LEU A 5 2.20 21.46 6.01
N TYR A 6 2.62 21.21 7.26
CA TYR A 6 3.81 20.40 7.54
C TYR A 6 3.71 18.96 7.02
N GLY A 7 2.49 18.44 6.84
CA GLY A 7 2.27 17.14 6.17
C GLY A 7 2.76 17.11 4.74
N LEU A 8 2.78 18.24 4.03
CA LEU A 8 3.29 18.33 2.65
C LEU A 8 4.80 18.12 2.61
N ILE A 9 5.54 18.64 3.62
CA ILE A 9 6.97 18.37 3.78
C ILE A 9 7.20 16.88 4.02
N GLY A 10 6.31 16.24 4.81
CA GLY A 10 6.34 14.81 5.03
C GLY A 10 6.21 14.02 3.73
N ILE A 11 5.42 14.47 2.76
CA ILE A 11 5.27 13.82 1.44
C ILE A 11 6.57 13.91 0.62
N MET A 12 7.28 15.03 0.68
CA MET A 12 8.59 15.16 0.03
C MET A 12 9.60 14.17 0.60
N ILE A 13 9.59 14.00 1.93
CA ILE A 13 10.42 12.98 2.60
C ILE A 13 10.00 11.58 2.13
N CYS A 14 8.70 11.30 2.07
CA CYS A 14 8.20 10.01 1.56
C CYS A 14 8.70 9.72 0.15
N PHE A 15 8.66 10.70 -0.77
CA PHE A 15 9.18 10.54 -2.12
C PHE A 15 10.64 10.08 -2.14
N GLY A 16 11.52 10.77 -1.40
CA GLY A 16 12.94 10.39 -1.30
C GLY A 16 13.13 8.99 -0.72
N LEU A 17 12.41 8.66 0.35
CA LEU A 17 12.50 7.35 1.00
C LEU A 17 11.92 6.22 0.14
N PHE A 18 10.81 6.43 -0.58
CA PHE A 18 10.26 5.45 -1.52
C PHE A 18 11.20 5.18 -2.69
N THR A 19 11.79 6.25 -3.26
CA THR A 19 12.77 6.11 -4.34
C THR A 19 13.99 5.33 -3.86
N PHE A 20 14.56 5.69 -2.72
CA PHE A 20 15.70 5.00 -2.13
C PHE A 20 15.41 3.52 -1.86
N ALA A 21 14.28 3.23 -1.19
CA ALA A 21 13.89 1.87 -0.86
C ALA A 21 13.58 1.03 -2.11
N GLY A 22 12.84 1.63 -3.05
CA GLY A 22 12.46 0.97 -4.29
C GLY A 22 13.67 0.58 -5.15
N LEU A 23 14.61 1.52 -5.34
CA LEU A 23 15.86 1.25 -6.04
C LEU A 23 16.70 0.20 -5.30
N SER A 24 16.75 0.26 -3.95
CA SER A 24 17.46 -0.75 -3.17
C SER A 24 16.93 -2.16 -3.39
N PHE A 25 15.61 -2.36 -3.33
CA PHE A 25 15.01 -3.69 -3.52
C PHE A 25 15.17 -4.19 -4.95
N LEU A 26 14.95 -3.30 -5.92
CA LEU A 26 15.11 -3.62 -7.33
C LEU A 26 16.52 -4.08 -7.65
N ASN A 27 17.52 -3.32 -7.22
CA ASN A 27 18.94 -3.63 -7.45
C ASN A 27 19.36 -4.92 -6.74
N ASP A 28 18.91 -5.13 -5.49
CA ASP A 28 19.17 -6.37 -4.78
C ASP A 28 18.61 -7.58 -5.53
N GLY A 29 17.41 -7.45 -6.12
CA GLY A 29 16.80 -8.49 -6.96
C GLY A 29 17.55 -8.70 -8.27
N TYR A 30 17.91 -7.61 -8.96
CA TYR A 30 18.59 -7.65 -10.27
C TYR A 30 19.93 -8.40 -10.21
N TYR A 31 20.75 -8.06 -9.23
CA TYR A 31 22.07 -8.68 -9.10
C TYR A 31 22.05 -10.06 -8.44
N SER A 32 21.13 -10.30 -7.50
CA SER A 32 21.11 -11.56 -6.74
C SER A 32 20.43 -12.71 -7.47
N LYS A 33 19.50 -12.43 -8.42
CA LYS A 33 18.75 -13.44 -9.19
C LYS A 33 18.16 -14.51 -8.28
N PHE A 34 17.32 -14.07 -7.35
CA PHE A 34 16.68 -14.95 -6.36
C PHE A 34 15.85 -16.06 -7.01
N GLU A 35 15.89 -17.26 -6.48
CA GLU A 35 14.96 -18.32 -6.84
C GLU A 35 13.55 -18.00 -6.33
N LYS A 36 13.45 -17.41 -5.14
CA LYS A 36 12.20 -16.98 -4.51
C LYS A 36 12.30 -15.53 -4.04
N PRO A 37 11.27 -14.70 -4.31
CA PRO A 37 11.30 -13.26 -3.98
C PRO A 37 11.58 -12.97 -2.50
N ASN A 38 11.17 -13.85 -1.58
CA ASN A 38 11.36 -13.68 -0.14
C ASN A 38 12.82 -13.92 0.34
N GLU A 39 13.72 -14.38 -0.53
CA GLU A 39 15.15 -14.53 -0.19
C GLU A 39 15.83 -13.18 0.04
N ILE A 40 15.27 -12.09 -0.46
CA ILE A 40 15.72 -10.73 -0.18
C ILE A 40 15.77 -10.43 1.34
N TYR A 41 14.84 -10.94 2.13
CA TYR A 41 14.86 -10.75 3.58
C TYR A 41 16.09 -11.38 4.22
N LYS A 42 16.54 -12.54 3.69
CA LYS A 42 17.78 -13.19 4.15
C LYS A 42 19.03 -12.43 3.73
N LEU A 43 19.04 -11.89 2.50
CA LEU A 43 20.13 -11.04 2.01
C LEU A 43 20.29 -9.80 2.89
N MET A 44 19.17 -9.15 3.22
CA MET A 44 19.19 -7.91 3.99
C MET A 44 19.52 -8.12 5.47
N CYS A 45 18.89 -9.09 6.12
CA CYS A 45 18.88 -9.25 7.57
C CYS A 45 19.63 -10.50 8.05
N GLY A 46 20.19 -11.30 7.13
CA GLY A 46 20.83 -12.58 7.46
C GLY A 46 19.81 -13.71 7.70
N ASN A 47 20.30 -14.95 7.81
CA ASN A 47 19.46 -16.15 7.78
C ASN A 47 18.42 -16.24 8.91
N LYS A 48 18.77 -15.84 10.14
CA LYS A 48 17.88 -15.97 11.31
C LYS A 48 16.82 -14.85 11.32
N ILE A 49 17.27 -13.60 11.31
CA ILE A 49 16.37 -12.42 11.35
C ILE A 49 15.55 -12.35 10.06
N GLY A 50 16.17 -12.59 8.90
CA GLY A 50 15.47 -12.58 7.62
C GLY A 50 14.31 -13.56 7.54
N ARG A 51 14.42 -14.74 8.18
CA ARG A 51 13.30 -15.68 8.28
C ARG A 51 12.16 -15.15 9.15
N ILE A 52 12.48 -14.47 10.25
CA ILE A 52 11.47 -13.85 11.12
C ILE A 52 10.74 -12.74 10.36
N VAL A 53 11.49 -11.88 9.66
CA VAL A 53 10.92 -10.79 8.86
C VAL A 53 10.05 -11.32 7.71
N ASP A 54 10.45 -12.42 7.06
CA ASP A 54 9.66 -13.09 6.01
C ASP A 54 8.29 -13.56 6.54
N TYR A 55 8.26 -14.30 7.66
CA TYR A 55 6.99 -14.74 8.25
C TYR A 55 6.14 -13.56 8.75
N TYR A 56 6.80 -12.55 9.32
CA TYR A 56 6.12 -11.31 9.71
C TYR A 56 5.48 -10.61 8.51
N ALA A 57 6.19 -10.51 7.38
CA ALA A 57 5.66 -9.92 6.16
C ALA A 57 4.41 -10.66 5.66
N VAL A 58 4.41 -11.99 5.69
CA VAL A 58 3.24 -12.80 5.32
C VAL A 58 2.06 -12.54 6.26
N PHE A 59 2.30 -12.46 7.57
CA PHE A 59 1.27 -12.10 8.55
C PHE A 59 0.70 -10.70 8.28
N PHE A 60 1.56 -9.73 8.01
CA PHE A 60 1.12 -8.38 7.63
C PHE A 60 0.31 -8.36 6.32
N ILE A 61 0.71 -9.13 5.32
CA ILE A 61 -0.04 -9.27 4.06
C ILE A 61 -1.44 -9.84 4.35
N PHE A 62 -1.56 -10.80 5.26
CA PHE A 62 -2.85 -11.33 5.71
C PHE A 62 -3.70 -10.24 6.40
N LEU A 63 -3.13 -9.46 7.32
CA LEU A 63 -3.84 -8.34 7.94
C LEU A 63 -4.26 -7.28 6.91
N SER A 64 -3.45 -7.05 5.89
CA SER A 64 -3.78 -6.14 4.79
C SER A 64 -4.98 -6.62 3.98
N TYR A 65 -5.11 -7.93 3.76
CA TYR A 65 -6.31 -8.51 3.18
C TYR A 65 -7.56 -8.19 4.03
N THR A 66 -7.47 -8.29 5.36
CA THR A 66 -8.60 -7.93 6.25
C THR A 66 -9.00 -6.46 6.12
N VAL A 67 -8.02 -5.56 6.01
CA VAL A 67 -8.26 -4.11 5.78
C VAL A 67 -8.97 -3.88 4.45
N MET A 68 -8.59 -4.60 3.39
CA MET A 68 -9.25 -4.49 2.08
C MET A 68 -10.72 -4.93 2.15
N ILE A 69 -11.04 -6.00 2.87
CA ILE A 69 -12.43 -6.44 3.05
C ILE A 69 -13.25 -5.39 3.83
N ALA A 70 -12.68 -4.80 4.87
CA ALA A 70 -13.31 -3.68 5.60
C ALA A 70 -13.52 -2.46 4.70
N GLY A 71 -12.57 -2.14 3.82
CA GLY A 71 -12.68 -1.07 2.81
C GLY A 71 -13.80 -1.32 1.81
N ALA A 72 -13.97 -2.55 1.34
CA ALA A 72 -15.09 -2.93 0.48
C ALA A 72 -16.44 -2.75 1.17
N GLN A 73 -16.53 -3.16 2.45
CA GLN A 73 -17.71 -2.93 3.27
C GLN A 73 -18.01 -1.43 3.43
N ALA A 74 -17.01 -0.64 3.81
CA ALA A 74 -17.16 0.81 3.98
C ALA A 74 -17.62 1.50 2.70
N THR A 75 -17.05 1.14 1.55
CA THR A 75 -17.45 1.67 0.24
C THR A 75 -18.91 1.31 -0.09
N ALA A 76 -19.29 0.05 0.14
CA ALA A 76 -20.64 -0.43 -0.14
C ALA A 76 -21.69 0.26 0.75
N VAL A 77 -21.42 0.42 2.03
CA VAL A 77 -22.31 1.12 2.98
C VAL A 77 -22.38 2.61 2.66
N GLN A 78 -21.22 3.27 2.49
CA GLN A 78 -21.15 4.74 2.36
C GLN A 78 -21.73 5.26 1.04
N HIS A 79 -21.57 4.53 -0.06
CA HIS A 79 -22.01 5.00 -1.38
C HIS A 79 -23.30 4.34 -1.87
N PHE A 80 -23.40 3.00 -1.70
CA PHE A 80 -24.53 2.24 -2.23
C PHE A 80 -25.64 2.01 -1.20
N ASN A 81 -25.50 2.54 0.04
CA ASN A 81 -26.41 2.29 1.15
C ASN A 81 -26.69 0.78 1.37
N ALA A 82 -25.70 -0.06 1.03
CA ALA A 82 -25.82 -1.50 1.18
C ALA A 82 -25.97 -1.88 2.67
N PRO A 83 -26.72 -2.94 2.97
CA PRO A 83 -26.76 -3.46 4.34
C PRO A 83 -25.36 -3.78 4.86
N LYS A 84 -25.13 -3.53 6.15
CA LYS A 84 -23.87 -3.87 6.82
C LYS A 84 -23.51 -5.34 6.52
N TYR A 85 -22.22 -5.60 6.29
CA TYR A 85 -21.62 -6.89 5.96
C TYR A 85 -21.75 -7.36 4.48
N VAL A 86 -22.74 -6.89 3.71
CA VAL A 86 -23.01 -7.41 2.37
C VAL A 86 -21.84 -7.14 1.40
N GLY A 87 -21.37 -5.89 1.32
CA GLY A 87 -20.29 -5.53 0.39
C GLY A 87 -18.98 -6.25 0.68
N GLY A 88 -18.59 -6.31 1.96
CA GLY A 88 -17.37 -7.02 2.36
C GLY A 88 -17.49 -8.54 2.20
N ALA A 89 -18.66 -9.14 2.52
CA ALA A 89 -18.88 -10.57 2.36
C ALA A 89 -18.84 -11.02 0.89
N ILE A 90 -19.44 -10.24 -0.01
CA ILE A 90 -19.38 -10.51 -1.46
C ILE A 90 -17.92 -10.40 -1.94
N MET A 91 -17.21 -9.34 -1.54
CA MET A 91 -15.81 -9.16 -1.90
C MET A 91 -14.95 -10.33 -1.42
N ALA A 92 -15.10 -10.75 -0.17
CA ALA A 92 -14.36 -11.89 0.38
C ALA A 92 -14.68 -13.19 -0.37
N ALA A 93 -15.96 -13.47 -0.64
CA ALA A 93 -16.37 -14.67 -1.38
C ALA A 93 -15.75 -14.71 -2.78
N VAL A 94 -15.79 -13.59 -3.51
CA VAL A 94 -15.20 -13.49 -4.86
C VAL A 94 -13.68 -13.67 -4.78
N CYS A 95 -12.99 -13.03 -3.83
CA CYS A 95 -11.55 -13.19 -3.66
C CYS A 95 -11.14 -14.63 -3.35
N ILE A 96 -11.86 -15.29 -2.42
CA ILE A 96 -11.63 -16.70 -2.05
C ILE A 96 -11.79 -17.60 -3.28
N LEU A 97 -12.89 -17.46 -4.03
CA LEU A 97 -13.15 -18.26 -5.22
C LEU A 97 -12.06 -18.08 -6.28
N VAL A 98 -11.67 -16.83 -6.55
CA VAL A 98 -10.65 -16.53 -7.56
C VAL A 98 -9.29 -17.12 -7.15
N VAL A 99 -8.89 -16.98 -5.89
CA VAL A 99 -7.62 -17.55 -5.40
C VAL A 99 -7.66 -19.09 -5.44
N MET A 100 -8.79 -19.71 -5.12
CA MET A 100 -8.93 -21.17 -5.20
C MET A 100 -8.88 -21.71 -6.64
N LEU A 101 -9.28 -20.90 -7.63
CA LEU A 101 -9.22 -21.25 -9.06
C LEU A 101 -7.84 -21.00 -9.69
N GLY A 102 -7.00 -20.24 -9.01
CA GLY A 102 -5.68 -19.84 -9.49
C GLY A 102 -5.67 -18.45 -10.15
N LEU A 103 -4.53 -17.74 -10.01
CA LEU A 103 -4.42 -16.35 -10.49
C LEU A 103 -4.41 -16.20 -12.01
N GLY A 104 -3.85 -17.16 -12.73
CA GLY A 104 -3.84 -17.25 -14.19
C GLY A 104 -3.79 -15.87 -14.91
N LYS A 105 -4.73 -15.64 -15.83
CA LYS A 105 -4.83 -14.42 -16.66
C LYS A 105 -5.28 -13.15 -15.89
N ILE A 106 -5.68 -13.27 -14.62
CA ILE A 106 -6.19 -12.13 -13.83
C ILE A 106 -5.08 -11.14 -13.51
N VAL A 107 -3.83 -11.59 -13.43
CA VAL A 107 -2.65 -10.74 -13.16
C VAL A 107 -2.53 -9.59 -14.17
N ASP A 108 -2.79 -9.87 -15.46
CA ASP A 108 -2.72 -8.84 -16.52
C ASP A 108 -3.80 -7.76 -16.38
N VAL A 109 -4.96 -8.13 -15.86
CA VAL A 109 -6.09 -7.20 -15.63
C VAL A 109 -5.80 -6.32 -14.42
N ILE A 110 -5.24 -6.90 -13.36
CA ILE A 110 -4.89 -6.23 -12.10
C ILE A 110 -3.98 -5.02 -12.36
N GLY A 111 -2.92 -5.20 -13.17
CA GLY A 111 -1.94 -4.15 -13.45
C GLY A 111 -2.50 -2.92 -14.19
N LYS A 112 -3.64 -3.05 -14.85
CA LYS A 112 -4.24 -1.95 -15.65
C LYS A 112 -5.19 -1.06 -14.84
N ILE A 113 -5.75 -1.55 -13.75
CA ILE A 113 -6.77 -0.84 -12.96
C ILE A 113 -6.13 0.22 -12.06
N GLY A 114 -4.97 -0.07 -11.46
CA GLY A 114 -4.27 0.83 -10.54
C GLY A 114 -4.02 2.24 -11.11
N PRO A 115 -3.40 2.39 -12.28
CA PRO A 115 -3.17 3.70 -12.90
C PRO A 115 -4.45 4.50 -13.14
N VAL A 116 -5.56 3.84 -13.52
CA VAL A 116 -6.85 4.50 -13.74
C VAL A 116 -7.39 5.09 -12.45
N ILE A 117 -7.33 4.34 -11.34
CA ILE A 117 -7.75 4.82 -10.02
C ILE A 117 -6.91 6.02 -9.58
N ALA A 118 -5.58 5.95 -9.78
CA ALA A 118 -4.68 7.05 -9.43
C ALA A 118 -5.00 8.33 -10.22
N ILE A 119 -5.22 8.22 -11.53
CA ILE A 119 -5.60 9.35 -12.39
C ILE A 119 -6.94 9.94 -11.95
N MET A 120 -7.95 9.10 -11.69
CA MET A 120 -9.25 9.56 -11.21
C MET A 120 -9.13 10.28 -9.87
N ALA A 121 -8.35 9.76 -8.92
CA ALA A 121 -8.11 10.40 -7.63
C ALA A 121 -7.44 11.77 -7.81
N ILE A 122 -6.45 11.89 -8.71
CA ILE A 122 -5.78 13.16 -9.03
C ILE A 122 -6.79 14.17 -9.58
N ILE A 123 -7.64 13.76 -10.54
CA ILE A 123 -8.65 14.64 -11.15
C ILE A 123 -9.66 15.12 -10.09
N ILE A 124 -10.19 14.20 -9.28
CA ILE A 124 -11.10 14.53 -8.18
C ILE A 124 -10.43 15.49 -7.19
N GLY A 125 -9.18 15.23 -6.84
CA GLY A 125 -8.39 16.08 -5.95
C GLY A 125 -8.20 17.48 -6.50
N LEU A 126 -7.82 17.63 -7.76
CA LEU A 126 -7.64 18.95 -8.41
C LEU A 126 -8.94 19.73 -8.47
N ILE A 127 -10.06 19.12 -8.88
CA ILE A 127 -11.37 19.76 -8.90
C ILE A 127 -11.78 20.18 -7.48
N SER A 128 -11.59 19.29 -6.50
CA SER A 128 -11.91 19.57 -5.09
C SER A 128 -11.09 20.75 -4.54
N ILE A 129 -9.81 20.86 -4.92
CA ILE A 129 -8.97 22.02 -4.57
C ILE A 129 -9.56 23.30 -5.17
N LEU A 130 -9.84 23.31 -6.47
CA LEU A 130 -10.39 24.49 -7.15
C LEU A 130 -11.74 24.95 -6.56
N MET A 131 -12.59 24.02 -6.14
CA MET A 131 -13.89 24.30 -5.53
C MET A 131 -13.82 24.84 -4.10
N ASN A 132 -12.69 24.64 -3.38
CA ASN A 132 -12.60 24.96 -1.95
C ASN A 132 -11.36 25.81 -1.60
N MET A 133 -10.72 26.45 -2.57
CA MET A 133 -9.51 27.27 -2.32
C MET A 133 -9.75 28.43 -1.35
N ASP A 134 -10.96 28.98 -1.37
CA ASP A 134 -11.40 30.05 -0.47
C ASP A 134 -11.45 29.62 1.00
N LYS A 135 -11.54 28.34 1.28
CA LYS A 135 -11.70 27.77 2.63
C LYS A 135 -10.37 27.46 3.33
N LEU A 136 -9.20 27.75 2.75
CA LEU A 136 -7.91 27.30 3.26
C LEU A 136 -7.68 27.70 4.73
N GLY A 137 -7.94 28.98 5.08
CA GLY A 137 -7.73 29.46 6.47
C GLY A 137 -8.62 28.74 7.47
N SER A 138 -9.95 28.76 7.23
CA SER A 138 -10.92 28.12 8.12
C SER A 138 -10.73 26.60 8.22
N SER A 139 -10.31 25.94 7.15
CA SER A 139 -10.03 24.51 7.14
C SER A 139 -8.78 24.14 7.94
N LEU A 140 -7.73 24.95 7.90
CA LEU A 140 -6.52 24.75 8.71
C LEU A 140 -6.80 24.92 10.21
N ASP A 141 -7.61 25.91 10.58
CA ASP A 141 -8.00 26.14 11.99
C ASP A 141 -8.89 25.00 12.49
N LEU A 142 -9.88 24.58 11.71
CA LEU A 142 -10.74 23.46 12.06
C LEU A 142 -9.95 22.15 12.19
N MET A 143 -9.00 21.88 11.28
CA MET A 143 -8.12 20.71 11.37
C MET A 143 -7.37 20.68 12.70
N GLY A 144 -6.85 21.84 13.14
CA GLY A 144 -6.19 21.95 14.45
C GLY A 144 -7.13 21.57 15.59
N GLN A 145 -8.33 22.15 15.64
CA GLN A 145 -9.34 21.84 16.67
C GLN A 145 -9.74 20.37 16.68
N LEU A 146 -9.90 19.75 15.49
CA LEU A 146 -10.27 18.33 15.36
C LEU A 146 -9.16 17.39 15.84
N VAL A 147 -7.88 17.73 15.59
CA VAL A 147 -6.74 16.98 16.09
C VAL A 147 -6.63 17.14 17.62
N ASP A 148 -6.69 18.37 18.12
CA ASP A 148 -6.58 18.67 19.56
C ASP A 148 -7.71 18.03 20.38
N SER A 149 -8.91 17.94 19.82
CA SER A 149 -10.07 17.26 20.43
C SER A 149 -10.07 15.73 20.25
N GLY A 150 -9.07 15.16 19.56
CA GLY A 150 -8.96 13.72 19.31
C GLY A 150 -9.98 13.17 18.31
N LYS A 151 -10.77 14.02 17.64
CA LYS A 151 -11.73 13.59 16.60
C LYS A 151 -11.05 13.12 15.32
N VAL A 152 -9.86 13.63 15.01
CA VAL A 152 -9.03 13.17 13.91
C VAL A 152 -7.82 12.45 14.48
N LYS A 153 -7.68 11.17 14.15
CA LYS A 153 -6.56 10.34 14.59
C LYS A 153 -5.28 10.77 13.87
N VAL A 154 -4.17 10.79 14.60
CA VAL A 154 -2.83 11.03 14.05
C VAL A 154 -1.98 9.76 14.14
N ALA A 155 -1.22 9.46 13.09
CA ALA A 155 -0.41 8.24 13.04
C ALA A 155 0.81 8.28 13.96
N SER A 156 1.33 9.48 14.29
CA SER A 156 2.55 9.67 15.09
C SER A 156 2.54 11.04 15.75
N SER A 157 3.49 11.30 16.65
CA SER A 157 3.61 12.57 17.37
C SER A 157 4.01 13.77 16.48
N ASN A 158 4.62 13.52 15.32
CA ASN A 158 5.03 14.56 14.38
C ASN A 158 5.02 14.05 12.92
N PHE A 159 5.08 14.99 11.97
CA PHE A 159 5.00 14.69 10.53
C PHE A 159 6.20 13.84 10.02
N PHE A 160 7.38 13.98 10.62
CA PHE A 160 8.58 13.24 10.23
C PHE A 160 8.43 11.74 10.55
N LEU A 161 8.02 11.42 11.78
CA LEU A 161 7.73 10.04 12.19
C LEU A 161 6.55 9.47 11.42
N SER A 162 5.54 10.29 11.11
CA SER A 162 4.41 9.87 10.27
C SER A 162 4.85 9.52 8.85
N ALA A 163 5.73 10.32 8.25
CA ALA A 163 6.31 10.04 6.94
C ALA A 163 7.11 8.74 6.94
N GLY A 164 7.99 8.55 7.94
CA GLY A 164 8.75 7.31 8.10
C GLY A 164 7.86 6.08 8.30
N SER A 165 6.83 6.18 9.15
CA SER A 165 5.85 5.11 9.35
C SER A 165 5.06 4.80 8.08
N TYR A 166 4.65 5.82 7.33
CA TYR A 166 3.95 5.66 6.06
C TYR A 166 4.79 4.92 5.02
N VAL A 167 6.05 5.29 4.87
CA VAL A 167 7.00 4.58 4.01
C VAL A 167 7.24 3.18 4.54
N GLY A 168 7.41 3.03 5.86
CA GLY A 168 7.69 1.75 6.52
C GLY A 168 6.66 0.67 6.19
N PHE A 169 5.36 0.97 6.36
CA PHE A 169 4.35 -0.07 6.07
C PHE A 169 4.25 -0.40 4.58
N ASN A 170 4.38 0.61 3.71
CA ASN A 170 4.37 0.39 2.26
C ASN A 170 5.57 -0.45 1.80
N MET A 171 6.74 -0.24 2.40
CA MET A 171 7.93 -1.02 2.06
C MET A 171 7.72 -2.51 2.23
N ILE A 172 7.03 -2.96 3.28
CA ILE A 172 6.82 -4.38 3.55
C ILE A 172 6.08 -5.06 2.39
N TRP A 173 5.14 -4.37 1.74
CA TRP A 173 4.49 -4.87 0.52
C TRP A 173 5.42 -4.89 -0.69
N LEU A 174 6.31 -3.91 -0.78
CA LEU A 174 7.12 -3.66 -1.96
C LEU A 174 8.40 -4.50 -1.99
N VAL A 175 8.93 -4.93 -0.83
CA VAL A 175 10.23 -5.63 -0.74
C VAL A 175 10.32 -6.81 -1.72
N ALA A 176 9.47 -7.81 -1.54
CA ALA A 176 9.52 -9.01 -2.37
C ALA A 176 9.08 -8.75 -3.81
N PHE A 177 8.10 -7.86 -4.02
CA PHE A 177 7.61 -7.47 -5.33
C PHE A 177 8.70 -6.79 -6.17
N LEU A 178 9.36 -5.76 -5.63
CA LEU A 178 10.40 -5.03 -6.37
C LEU A 178 11.67 -5.86 -6.55
N ALA A 179 11.99 -6.74 -5.60
CA ALA A 179 13.07 -7.72 -5.79
C ALA A 179 12.76 -8.65 -6.97
N GLU A 180 11.52 -9.12 -7.10
CA GLU A 180 11.10 -9.97 -8.21
C GLU A 180 11.09 -9.20 -9.55
N VAL A 181 10.67 -7.93 -9.56
CA VAL A 181 10.76 -7.06 -10.74
C VAL A 181 12.22 -6.91 -11.17
N GLY A 182 13.13 -6.63 -10.24
CA GLY A 182 14.56 -6.57 -10.51
C GLY A 182 15.12 -7.91 -11.04
N ASN A 183 14.73 -9.01 -10.42
CA ASN A 183 15.12 -10.36 -10.82
C ASN A 183 14.79 -10.67 -12.29
N LYS A 184 13.60 -10.24 -12.75
CA LYS A 184 13.10 -10.44 -14.11
C LYS A 184 13.50 -9.34 -15.10
N ALA A 185 14.05 -8.23 -14.63
CA ALA A 185 14.42 -7.10 -15.47
C ALA A 185 15.51 -7.48 -16.49
N LYS A 186 15.28 -7.07 -17.74
CA LYS A 186 16.27 -7.22 -18.83
C LYS A 186 17.26 -6.07 -18.85
N SER A 187 16.83 -4.87 -18.45
CA SER A 187 17.64 -3.65 -18.35
C SER A 187 17.45 -3.08 -16.95
N LEU A 188 18.56 -2.84 -16.25
CA LEU A 188 18.52 -2.23 -14.93
C LEU A 188 18.04 -0.79 -15.02
N LYS A 189 18.54 -0.01 -15.97
CA LYS A 189 18.20 1.40 -16.17
C LYS A 189 16.70 1.62 -16.42
N ASP A 190 16.10 0.77 -17.26
CA ASP A 190 14.65 0.87 -17.53
C ASP A 190 13.82 0.55 -16.29
N ALA A 191 14.25 -0.46 -15.52
CA ALA A 191 13.57 -0.85 -14.29
C ALA A 191 13.72 0.23 -13.19
N GLU A 192 14.89 0.84 -13.05
CA GLU A 192 15.13 1.97 -12.14
C GLU A 192 14.32 3.21 -12.52
N ALA A 193 14.25 3.52 -13.83
CA ALA A 193 13.38 4.59 -14.34
C ALA A 193 11.92 4.31 -13.97
N GLY A 194 11.47 3.06 -14.06
CA GLY A 194 10.13 2.64 -13.63
C GLY A 194 9.87 2.89 -12.14
N VAL A 195 10.83 2.60 -11.27
CA VAL A 195 10.74 2.90 -9.83
C VAL A 195 10.62 4.40 -9.60
N PHE A 196 11.45 5.21 -10.27
CA PHE A 196 11.43 6.66 -10.12
C PHE A 196 10.10 7.26 -10.59
N VAL A 197 9.61 6.86 -11.76
CA VAL A 197 8.31 7.32 -12.30
C VAL A 197 7.16 6.89 -11.39
N GLY A 198 7.18 5.65 -10.89
CA GLY A 198 6.17 5.15 -9.96
C GLY A 198 6.16 5.92 -8.64
N ALA A 199 7.33 6.15 -8.04
CA ALA A 199 7.46 6.92 -6.80
C ALA A 199 7.00 8.38 -7.00
N THR A 200 7.33 8.98 -8.14
CA THR A 200 6.90 10.35 -8.48
C THR A 200 5.38 10.43 -8.63
N GLY A 201 4.79 9.57 -9.46
CA GLY A 201 3.34 9.55 -9.70
C GLY A 201 2.54 9.32 -8.42
N PHE A 202 2.99 8.39 -7.58
CA PHE A 202 2.38 8.11 -6.28
C PHE A 202 2.47 9.31 -5.32
N SER A 203 3.64 9.95 -5.23
CA SER A 203 3.85 11.10 -4.36
C SER A 203 3.05 12.33 -4.82
N VAL A 204 2.96 12.57 -6.12
CA VAL A 204 2.12 13.64 -6.69
C VAL A 204 0.64 13.40 -6.39
N ALA A 205 0.17 12.17 -6.53
CA ALA A 205 -1.21 11.83 -6.19
C ALA A 205 -1.52 12.09 -4.71
N ILE A 206 -0.65 11.65 -3.80
CA ILE A 206 -0.80 11.90 -2.37
C ILE A 206 -0.75 13.39 -2.05
N PHE A 207 0.15 14.15 -2.68
CA PHE A 207 0.27 15.59 -2.49
C PHE A 207 -1.04 16.32 -2.83
N ILE A 208 -1.57 16.07 -4.03
CA ILE A 208 -2.83 16.64 -4.50
C ILE A 208 -3.98 16.25 -3.56
N MET A 209 -4.09 14.96 -3.24
CA MET A 209 -5.15 14.46 -2.36
C MET A 209 -5.04 15.02 -0.94
N SER A 210 -3.83 15.21 -0.40
CA SER A 210 -3.66 15.80 0.92
C SER A 210 -4.15 17.24 0.97
N ILE A 211 -3.87 18.04 -0.06
CA ILE A 211 -4.40 19.43 -0.16
C ILE A 211 -5.92 19.39 -0.29
N ALA A 212 -6.46 18.54 -1.16
CA ALA A 212 -7.91 18.42 -1.36
C ALA A 212 -8.64 18.07 -0.06
N ILE A 213 -8.11 17.13 0.73
CA ILE A 213 -8.67 16.73 2.02
C ILE A 213 -8.58 17.88 3.03
N ILE A 214 -7.45 18.60 3.11
CA ILE A 214 -7.30 19.75 4.02
C ILE A 214 -8.37 20.79 3.70
N LEU A 215 -8.55 21.18 2.44
CA LEU A 215 -9.52 22.19 2.02
C LEU A 215 -10.98 21.76 2.24
N SER A 216 -11.25 20.48 2.23
CA SER A 216 -12.61 19.92 2.37
C SER A 216 -12.88 19.34 3.76
N ILE A 217 -12.03 19.58 4.76
CA ILE A 217 -12.12 18.93 6.08
C ILE A 217 -13.47 19.09 6.79
N PRO A 218 -14.19 20.25 6.69
CA PRO A 218 -15.50 20.41 7.31
C PRO A 218 -16.50 19.31 6.90
N ASP A 219 -16.34 18.81 5.69
CA ASP A 219 -17.23 17.85 5.06
C ASP A 219 -16.74 16.40 5.13
N LEU A 220 -15.46 16.18 5.50
CA LEU A 220 -14.78 14.91 5.33
C LEU A 220 -14.32 14.25 6.63
N TYR A 221 -14.28 14.98 7.76
CA TYR A 221 -13.66 14.50 9.00
C TYR A 221 -14.31 13.24 9.59
N ASP A 222 -15.59 13.00 9.30
CA ASP A 222 -16.37 11.84 9.76
C ASP A 222 -16.54 10.75 8.68
N SER A 223 -15.85 10.89 7.54
CA SER A 223 -15.96 9.95 6.44
C SER A 223 -14.88 8.88 6.50
N GLN A 224 -15.28 7.61 6.31
CA GLN A 224 -14.33 6.50 6.16
C GLN A 224 -13.59 6.53 4.81
N ILE A 225 -14.22 7.09 3.77
CA ILE A 225 -13.64 7.22 2.43
C ILE A 225 -13.79 8.67 1.93
N PRO A 226 -12.90 9.59 2.40
CA PRO A 226 -13.00 11.02 2.12
C PRO A 226 -13.07 11.38 0.63
N VAL A 227 -12.28 10.70 -0.21
CA VAL A 227 -12.22 10.95 -1.67
C VAL A 227 -13.56 10.68 -2.33
N LEU A 228 -14.30 9.68 -1.86
CA LEU A 228 -15.62 9.35 -2.38
C LEU A 228 -16.65 10.44 -2.07
N VAL A 229 -16.60 11.03 -0.87
CA VAL A 229 -17.43 12.18 -0.51
C VAL A 229 -17.08 13.39 -1.38
N SER A 230 -15.78 13.66 -1.59
CA SER A 230 -15.35 14.73 -2.49
C SER A 230 -15.87 14.53 -3.92
N ALA A 231 -15.80 13.31 -4.44
CA ALA A 231 -16.34 12.97 -5.75
C ALA A 231 -17.86 13.23 -5.82
N GLY A 232 -18.61 12.89 -4.78
CA GLY A 232 -20.06 13.11 -4.66
C GLY A 232 -20.46 14.57 -4.66
N LYS A 233 -19.63 15.43 -4.05
CA LYS A 233 -19.85 16.89 -4.07
C LYS A 233 -19.58 17.51 -5.43
N ILE A 234 -18.70 16.94 -6.23
CA ILE A 234 -18.44 17.36 -7.60
C ILE A 234 -19.62 16.93 -8.48
N ASN A 235 -19.92 15.64 -8.48
CA ASN A 235 -21.02 15.07 -9.27
C ASN A 235 -21.38 13.67 -8.74
N PRO A 236 -22.67 13.34 -8.50
CA PRO A 236 -23.10 12.03 -8.03
C PRO A 236 -22.73 10.88 -8.98
N ILE A 237 -22.76 11.11 -10.31
CA ILE A 237 -22.36 10.10 -11.30
C ILE A 237 -20.86 9.82 -11.17
N LEU A 238 -20.02 10.86 -10.99
CA LEU A 238 -18.58 10.71 -10.77
C LEU A 238 -18.31 9.87 -9.52
N ALA A 239 -19.04 10.10 -8.43
CA ALA A 239 -18.92 9.31 -7.20
C ALA A 239 -19.27 7.83 -7.45
N THR A 240 -20.34 7.56 -8.22
CA THR A 240 -20.74 6.19 -8.57
C THR A 240 -19.67 5.49 -9.42
N VAL A 241 -19.17 6.14 -10.45
CA VAL A 241 -18.10 5.61 -11.29
C VAL A 241 -16.85 5.36 -10.45
N PHE A 242 -16.47 6.33 -9.61
CA PHE A 242 -15.29 6.20 -8.75
C PHE A 242 -15.43 5.09 -7.70
N SER A 243 -16.62 4.90 -7.12
CA SER A 243 -16.87 3.81 -6.17
C SER A 243 -16.73 2.43 -6.80
N ILE A 244 -17.15 2.26 -8.06
CA ILE A 244 -16.92 1.04 -8.82
C ILE A 244 -15.42 0.78 -9.00
N PHE A 245 -14.66 1.81 -9.37
CA PHE A 245 -13.20 1.69 -9.50
C PHE A 245 -12.51 1.42 -8.16
N ILE A 246 -12.99 2.00 -7.04
CA ILE A 246 -12.51 1.63 -5.69
C ILE A 246 -12.75 0.15 -5.43
N MET A 247 -13.95 -0.37 -5.69
CA MET A 247 -14.28 -1.80 -5.49
C MET A 247 -13.41 -2.71 -6.36
N LEU A 248 -13.17 -2.34 -7.62
CA LEU A 248 -12.24 -3.05 -8.50
C LEU A 248 -10.80 -2.98 -7.98
N GLY A 249 -10.36 -1.83 -7.47
CA GLY A 249 -9.03 -1.66 -6.87
C GLY A 249 -8.86 -2.51 -5.61
N ILE A 250 -9.88 -2.57 -4.77
CA ILE A 250 -9.90 -3.46 -3.60
C ILE A 250 -9.81 -4.92 -4.04
N PHE A 251 -10.59 -5.33 -5.02
CA PHE A 251 -10.55 -6.69 -5.59
C PHE A 251 -9.15 -7.04 -6.11
N THR A 252 -8.58 -6.17 -6.97
CA THR A 252 -7.27 -6.39 -7.58
C THR A 252 -6.11 -6.40 -6.59
N THR A 253 -6.31 -5.82 -5.40
CA THR A 253 -5.36 -5.85 -4.29
C THR A 253 -5.59 -7.07 -3.40
N SER A 254 -6.83 -7.36 -3.03
CA SER A 254 -7.20 -8.43 -2.10
C SER A 254 -6.84 -9.82 -2.62
N VAL A 255 -7.03 -10.06 -3.92
CA VAL A 255 -6.73 -11.36 -4.54
C VAL A 255 -5.25 -11.71 -4.44
N PRO A 256 -4.29 -10.85 -4.87
CA PRO A 256 -2.86 -11.12 -4.68
C PRO A 256 -2.44 -11.24 -3.21
N LEU A 257 -3.04 -10.46 -2.30
CA LEU A 257 -2.73 -10.57 -0.87
C LEU A 257 -3.08 -11.95 -0.33
N LEU A 258 -4.31 -12.43 -0.56
CA LEU A 258 -4.74 -13.75 -0.10
C LEU A 258 -3.95 -14.87 -0.80
N TRP A 259 -3.68 -14.73 -2.10
CA TRP A 259 -2.87 -15.67 -2.87
C TRP A 259 -1.44 -15.78 -2.32
N THR A 260 -0.78 -14.66 -2.02
CA THR A 260 0.57 -14.63 -1.45
C THR A 260 0.62 -15.34 -0.11
N VAL A 261 -0.37 -15.10 0.76
CA VAL A 261 -0.48 -15.77 2.06
C VAL A 261 -0.61 -17.28 1.88
N THR A 262 -1.49 -17.72 0.98
CA THR A 262 -1.74 -19.14 0.77
C THR A 262 -0.56 -19.84 0.09
N GLY A 263 -0.03 -19.24 -0.97
CA GLY A 263 1.08 -19.76 -1.76
C GLY A 263 2.40 -19.84 -0.97
N ARG A 264 2.50 -19.11 0.16
CA ARG A 264 3.66 -19.20 1.04
C ARG A 264 3.75 -20.56 1.75
N PHE A 265 2.61 -21.22 2.00
CA PHE A 265 2.54 -22.47 2.78
C PHE A 265 2.22 -23.69 1.94
N PHE A 266 1.47 -23.52 0.85
CA PHE A 266 0.97 -24.65 0.05
C PHE A 266 1.06 -24.33 -1.45
N ASP A 267 1.37 -25.36 -2.24
CA ASP A 267 1.43 -25.26 -3.71
C ASP A 267 0.04 -25.09 -4.31
N GLU A 268 -0.07 -24.19 -5.28
CA GLU A 268 -1.30 -23.86 -5.99
C GLU A 268 -1.94 -25.12 -6.61
N GLY A 269 -3.26 -25.18 -6.61
CA GLY A 269 -4.03 -26.31 -7.16
C GLY A 269 -4.23 -27.50 -6.22
N THR A 270 -3.45 -27.62 -5.13
CA THR A 270 -3.59 -28.71 -4.16
C THR A 270 -4.85 -28.57 -3.30
N LYS A 271 -5.36 -29.69 -2.76
CA LYS A 271 -6.47 -29.66 -1.79
C LYS A 271 -6.11 -28.83 -0.53
N LYS A 272 -4.86 -28.95 -0.05
CA LYS A 272 -4.38 -28.18 1.12
C LYS A 272 -4.39 -26.69 0.83
N TYR A 273 -3.95 -26.26 -0.36
CA TYR A 273 -4.01 -24.88 -0.82
C TYR A 273 -5.44 -24.35 -0.77
N LYS A 274 -6.39 -25.05 -1.39
CA LYS A 274 -7.81 -24.65 -1.44
C LYS A 274 -8.43 -24.54 -0.05
N THR A 275 -8.18 -25.55 0.82
CA THR A 275 -8.68 -25.54 2.19
C THR A 275 -8.09 -24.40 3.01
N PHE A 276 -6.78 -24.13 2.89
CA PHE A 276 -6.14 -23.03 3.60
C PHE A 276 -6.60 -21.67 3.06
N THR A 277 -6.77 -21.52 1.74
CA THR A 277 -7.37 -20.30 1.14
C THR A 277 -8.75 -20.01 1.72
N LEU A 278 -9.60 -21.04 1.83
CA LEU A 278 -10.93 -20.90 2.41
C LEU A 278 -10.83 -20.44 3.88
N ILE A 279 -10.04 -21.13 4.69
CA ILE A 279 -9.90 -20.81 6.12
C ILE A 279 -9.33 -19.40 6.30
N ALA A 280 -8.20 -19.07 5.66
CA ALA A 280 -7.58 -17.76 5.77
C ALA A 280 -8.51 -16.66 5.22
N GLY A 281 -9.16 -16.89 4.08
CA GLY A 281 -10.10 -15.95 3.49
C GLY A 281 -11.29 -15.67 4.39
N VAL A 282 -11.90 -16.69 5.00
CA VAL A 282 -13.02 -16.55 5.93
C VAL A 282 -12.59 -15.88 7.24
N VAL A 283 -11.47 -16.29 7.83
CA VAL A 283 -10.96 -15.66 9.06
C VAL A 283 -10.66 -14.17 8.81
N GLY A 284 -10.00 -13.84 7.69
CA GLY A 284 -9.74 -12.45 7.32
C GLY A 284 -11.02 -11.67 7.03
N ALA A 285 -12.02 -12.30 6.42
CA ALA A 285 -13.33 -11.69 6.21
C ALA A 285 -14.05 -11.40 7.53
N VAL A 286 -14.07 -12.34 8.46
CA VAL A 286 -14.69 -12.12 9.78
C VAL A 286 -14.04 -10.94 10.50
N ILE A 287 -12.72 -10.85 10.52
CA ILE A 287 -12.00 -9.71 11.12
C ILE A 287 -12.36 -8.41 10.39
N GLY A 288 -12.31 -8.38 9.05
CA GLY A 288 -12.60 -7.19 8.26
C GLY A 288 -14.06 -6.74 8.32
N LEU A 289 -15.00 -7.65 8.55
CA LEU A 289 -16.43 -7.35 8.69
C LEU A 289 -16.81 -6.87 10.09
N THR A 290 -16.10 -7.31 11.14
CA THR A 290 -16.41 -6.98 12.52
C THR A 290 -15.80 -5.68 13.00
N LEU A 291 -14.67 -5.27 12.45
CA LEU A 291 -13.98 -4.05 12.80
C LEU A 291 -14.22 -2.93 11.77
N GLU A 292 -14.25 -1.68 12.23
CA GLU A 292 -14.39 -0.53 11.35
C GLU A 292 -13.12 -0.31 10.54
N PHE A 293 -13.29 0.11 9.28
CA PHE A 293 -12.19 0.29 8.34
C PHE A 293 -11.11 1.24 8.85
N ASP A 294 -11.49 2.40 9.39
CA ASP A 294 -10.55 3.39 9.93
C ASP A 294 -9.75 2.84 11.13
N SER A 295 -10.39 2.06 11.98
CA SER A 295 -9.75 1.42 13.14
C SER A 295 -8.75 0.36 12.70
N LEU A 296 -9.11 -0.49 11.73
CA LEU A 296 -8.19 -1.48 11.14
C LEU A 296 -6.99 -0.81 10.47
N VAL A 297 -7.21 0.23 9.67
CA VAL A 297 -6.14 1.00 9.04
C VAL A 297 -5.18 1.55 10.09
N ASN A 298 -5.71 2.17 11.15
CA ASN A 298 -4.86 2.75 12.19
C ASN A 298 -4.07 1.69 12.97
N ILE A 299 -4.66 0.54 13.30
CA ILE A 299 -3.96 -0.52 14.01
C ILE A 299 -2.92 -1.19 13.09
N VAL A 300 -3.37 -1.68 11.94
CA VAL A 300 -2.54 -2.50 11.06
C VAL A 300 -1.42 -1.66 10.45
N TYR A 301 -1.72 -0.50 9.88
CA TYR A 301 -0.72 0.27 9.13
C TYR A 301 0.22 1.05 10.04
N VAL A 302 -0.25 1.56 11.18
CA VAL A 302 0.62 2.30 12.10
C VAL A 302 1.61 1.36 12.78
N VAL A 303 1.16 0.22 13.31
CA VAL A 303 2.07 -0.77 13.93
C VAL A 303 3.10 -1.27 12.91
N ASN A 304 2.64 -1.65 11.71
CA ASN A 304 3.54 -2.09 10.65
C ASN A 304 4.46 -0.97 10.14
N GLY A 305 3.98 0.27 10.19
CA GLY A 305 4.78 1.43 9.86
C GLY A 305 6.02 1.56 10.75
N TYR A 306 5.86 1.42 12.05
CA TYR A 306 6.99 1.46 12.99
C TYR A 306 7.97 0.29 12.77
N ILE A 307 7.47 -0.93 12.52
CA ILE A 307 8.32 -2.07 12.21
C ILE A 307 9.07 -1.86 10.88
N GLY A 308 8.38 -1.35 9.87
CA GLY A 308 8.98 -1.00 8.59
C GLY A 308 10.01 0.13 8.70
N MET A 309 9.83 1.09 9.63
CA MET A 309 10.86 2.11 9.92
C MET A 309 12.16 1.50 10.42
N VAL A 310 12.10 0.45 11.25
CA VAL A 310 13.30 -0.28 11.69
C VAL A 310 14.00 -0.92 10.50
N LEU A 311 13.25 -1.52 9.58
CA LEU A 311 13.79 -2.09 8.35
C LEU A 311 14.41 -0.98 7.47
N LEU A 312 13.74 0.16 7.32
CA LEU A 312 14.23 1.31 6.57
C LEU A 312 15.54 1.86 7.16
N ALA A 313 15.60 2.03 8.48
CA ALA A 313 16.82 2.46 9.16
C ALA A 313 17.98 1.48 8.91
N TRP A 314 17.71 0.18 8.98
CA TRP A 314 18.70 -0.84 8.65
C TRP A 314 19.18 -0.76 7.21
N MET A 315 18.28 -0.51 6.25
CA MET A 315 18.63 -0.33 4.84
C MET A 315 19.53 0.89 4.61
N ILE A 316 19.24 2.01 5.28
CA ILE A 316 20.07 3.22 5.23
C ILE A 316 21.47 2.92 5.78
N ILE A 317 21.57 2.26 6.93
CA ILE A 317 22.85 1.84 7.51
C ILE A 317 23.61 0.89 6.56
N ARG A 318 22.92 -0.11 5.99
CA ARG A 318 23.51 -1.08 5.04
C ARG A 318 24.05 -0.37 3.80
N SER A 319 23.37 0.67 3.31
CA SER A 319 23.81 1.49 2.18
C SER A 319 24.99 2.38 2.56
N ALA A 320 24.87 3.13 3.67
CA ALA A 320 25.92 4.05 4.13
C ALA A 320 27.24 3.35 4.49
N THR A 321 27.19 2.12 4.99
CA THR A 321 28.38 1.32 5.30
C THR A 321 28.98 0.60 4.06
N GLY A 322 28.43 0.80 2.88
CA GLY A 322 28.88 0.11 1.65
C GLY A 322 28.54 -1.39 1.61
N LYS A 323 27.90 -1.93 2.64
CA LYS A 323 27.53 -3.35 2.72
C LYS A 323 26.58 -3.75 1.59
N ALA A 324 25.64 -2.89 1.20
CA ALA A 324 24.74 -3.15 0.10
C ALA A 324 25.51 -3.28 -1.25
N LYS A 325 26.40 -2.33 -1.51
CA LYS A 325 27.25 -2.34 -2.72
C LYS A 325 28.09 -3.63 -2.78
N LYS A 326 28.78 -3.96 -1.70
CA LYS A 326 29.58 -5.20 -1.61
C LYS A 326 28.76 -6.44 -1.90
N GLN A 327 27.61 -6.61 -1.29
CA GLN A 327 26.73 -7.76 -1.51
C GLN A 327 26.24 -7.87 -2.96
N ARG A 328 25.91 -6.74 -3.59
CA ARG A 328 25.52 -6.68 -5.02
C ARG A 328 26.67 -7.04 -5.95
N MET A 329 27.86 -6.54 -5.69
CA MET A 329 29.07 -6.91 -6.46
C MET A 329 29.36 -8.42 -6.37
N GLU A 330 29.33 -9.00 -5.17
CA GLU A 330 29.52 -10.44 -4.99
C GLU A 330 28.43 -11.27 -5.68
N ALA A 331 27.18 -10.77 -5.69
CA ALA A 331 26.07 -11.40 -6.38
C ALA A 331 26.20 -11.29 -7.90
N ALA A 332 26.58 -10.12 -8.43
CA ALA A 332 26.84 -9.88 -9.86
C ALA A 332 27.92 -10.82 -10.39
N GLN A 333 29.04 -10.97 -9.67
CA GLN A 333 30.10 -11.92 -10.02
C GLN A 333 29.60 -13.36 -10.08
N ARG A 334 28.80 -13.80 -9.10
CA ARG A 334 28.25 -15.17 -9.09
C ARG A 334 27.29 -15.44 -10.26
N ASN A 335 26.57 -14.43 -10.70
CA ASN A 335 25.55 -14.54 -11.73
C ASN A 335 26.04 -14.09 -13.12
N ASN A 336 27.34 -13.79 -13.28
CA ASN A 336 27.95 -13.27 -14.51
C ASN A 336 27.23 -12.02 -15.05
N ILE A 337 26.86 -11.10 -14.17
CA ILE A 337 26.23 -9.82 -14.50
C ILE A 337 27.28 -8.73 -14.37
N GLU A 338 27.37 -7.84 -15.34
CA GLU A 338 28.20 -6.63 -15.24
C GLU A 338 27.66 -5.72 -14.14
N PHE A 339 28.55 -5.30 -13.22
CA PHE A 339 28.15 -4.41 -12.14
C PHE A 339 28.25 -2.96 -12.60
N GLU A 340 27.14 -2.27 -12.65
CA GLU A 340 27.06 -0.83 -12.90
C GLU A 340 27.16 -0.07 -11.55
N ASP A 341 28.04 0.95 -11.49
CA ASP A 341 28.29 1.76 -10.28
C ASP A 341 27.18 2.80 -10.04
#